data_67121c0cb6a901f232204dc00ae978c0
#
_entry.id   67121c0cb6a901f232204dc00ae978c0
#
_cell.length_a   1.000
_cell.length_b   1.000
_cell.length_c   1.000
_cell.angle_alpha   90.00
_cell.angle_beta   90.00
_cell.angle_gamma   90.00
#
_symmetry.space_group_name_H-M   'P 1'
#
loop_
_entity.id
_entity.type
_entity.pdbx_description
1 polymer ?
#
loop_
_entity_poly.entity_id
_entity_poly.type
_entity_poly.pdbx_seq_one_letter_code
_entity_poly.pdbx_strand_id
1 'polypeptide(L)'
;WALTLMDPLVPVLKTIKRILKNKGVFSAIVDGDLHSATGYLEIHNIIYKFVQKIFPNYGLLELGDPRVRSLKTLDKLVKKIFYDCEINFTPHVLSFKQTPEVLAREVSGFFYASLVLSSKHYEILVSELKDYFDKTSVDGLSEFNLPANRLVVKKISKVCSLEK
;
A
#
# COMPACT_ATOMS: atom_id res chain seq x y z
N TRP A 1 0.80 -1.25 6.02
CA TRP A 1 -0.49 -0.90 5.34
C TRP A 1 -1.73 -0.84 6.27
N ALA A 2 -1.59 -0.90 7.60
CA ALA A 2 -2.75 -0.89 8.51
C ALA A 2 -3.67 0.34 8.33
N LEU A 3 -3.14 1.52 8.00
CA LEU A 3 -3.93 2.72 7.79
C LEU A 3 -4.96 2.59 6.66
N THR A 4 -4.66 1.82 5.62
CA THR A 4 -5.56 1.62 4.47
C THR A 4 -6.81 0.82 4.82
N LEU A 5 -6.80 0.12 5.95
CA LEU A 5 -7.91 -0.68 6.45
C LEU A 5 -8.72 0.01 7.56
N MET A 6 -8.29 1.20 8.01
CA MET A 6 -8.95 1.92 9.11
C MET A 6 -10.20 2.65 8.62
N ASP A 7 -11.34 2.33 9.24
CA ASP A 7 -12.59 3.05 9.07
C ASP A 7 -13.33 3.10 10.42
N PRO A 8 -13.58 4.28 10.97
CA PRO A 8 -13.23 5.62 10.47
C PRO A 8 -11.76 6.00 10.76
N LEU A 9 -11.06 6.54 9.77
CA LEU A 9 -9.65 6.94 9.86
C LEU A 9 -9.40 8.14 10.78
N VAL A 10 -10.29 9.14 10.75
CA VAL A 10 -10.10 10.41 11.48
C VAL A 10 -9.96 10.22 12.99
N PRO A 11 -10.80 9.44 13.69
CA PRO A 11 -10.62 9.13 15.09
C PRO A 11 -9.29 8.45 15.41
N VAL A 12 -8.83 7.55 14.53
CA VAL A 12 -7.54 6.86 14.68
C VAL A 12 -6.39 7.87 14.64
N LEU A 13 -6.35 8.74 13.61
CA LEU A 13 -5.31 9.76 13.49
C LEU A 13 -5.33 10.77 14.65
N LYS A 14 -6.52 11.17 15.13
CA LYS A 14 -6.65 12.03 16.31
C LYS A 14 -6.13 11.34 17.57
N THR A 15 -6.37 10.04 17.73
CA THR A 15 -5.85 9.26 18.85
C THR A 15 -4.32 9.18 18.79
N ILE A 16 -3.75 8.89 17.61
CA ILE A 16 -2.29 8.90 17.40
C ILE A 16 -1.71 10.27 17.78
N LYS A 17 -2.31 11.37 17.31
CA LYS A 17 -1.86 12.72 17.69
C LYS A 17 -1.87 12.96 19.20
N ARG A 18 -2.92 12.51 19.87
CA ARG A 18 -3.09 12.69 21.33
C ARG A 18 -2.00 11.96 22.13
N ILE A 19 -1.65 10.74 21.74
CA ILE A 19 -0.65 9.93 22.44
C ILE A 19 0.79 10.24 22.04
N LEU A 20 0.99 10.96 20.92
CA LEU A 20 2.33 11.31 20.43
C LEU A 20 3.00 12.31 21.39
N LYS A 21 4.09 11.86 22.01
CA LYS A 21 4.91 12.69 22.93
C LYS A 21 5.64 13.79 22.16
N ASN A 22 6.10 14.82 22.91
CA ASN A 22 7.01 15.83 22.34
C ASN A 22 8.24 15.16 21.73
N LYS A 23 8.66 15.60 20.54
CA LYS A 23 9.69 14.96 19.71
C LYS A 23 9.37 13.52 19.27
N GLY A 24 8.20 13.01 19.62
CA GLY A 24 7.74 11.69 19.17
C GLY A 24 7.52 11.64 17.67
N VAL A 25 7.67 10.45 17.10
CA VAL A 25 7.50 10.19 15.67
C VAL A 25 6.42 9.15 15.48
N PHE A 26 5.46 9.43 14.59
CA PHE A 26 4.57 8.45 14.01
C PHE A 26 5.02 8.16 12.58
N SER A 27 5.15 6.90 12.23
CA SER A 27 5.47 6.48 10.86
C SER A 27 4.48 5.42 10.38
N ALA A 28 4.09 5.54 9.11
CA ALA A 28 3.22 4.57 8.45
C ALA A 28 3.65 4.35 7.01
N ILE A 29 3.40 3.14 6.50
CA ILE A 29 3.50 2.84 5.07
C ILE A 29 2.08 2.88 4.52
N VAL A 30 1.92 3.60 3.41
CA VAL A 30 0.66 3.74 2.65
C VAL A 30 0.93 3.47 1.17
N ASP A 31 -0.15 3.33 0.40
CA ASP A 31 -0.04 3.01 -1.02
C ASP A 31 0.76 4.07 -1.79
N GLY A 32 1.55 3.59 -2.76
CA GLY A 32 2.29 4.42 -3.70
C GLY A 32 1.52 4.68 -5.00
N ASP A 33 2.13 5.42 -5.90
CA ASP A 33 1.62 5.62 -7.25
C ASP A 33 1.84 4.33 -8.06
N LEU A 34 0.77 3.78 -8.65
CA LEU A 34 0.80 2.56 -9.44
C LEU A 34 1.80 2.63 -10.63
N HIS A 35 2.06 3.83 -11.13
CA HIS A 35 3.00 4.07 -12.23
C HIS A 35 4.45 4.24 -11.79
N SER A 36 4.73 4.33 -10.50
CA SER A 36 6.08 4.59 -9.97
C SER A 36 6.95 3.34 -9.85
N ALA A 37 6.38 2.14 -10.03
CA ALA A 37 7.09 0.87 -9.90
C ALA A 37 6.98 0.04 -11.20
N THR A 38 8.11 -0.33 -11.74
CA THR A 38 8.20 -1.12 -12.99
C THR A 38 7.50 -2.46 -12.84
N GLY A 39 6.66 -2.81 -13.81
CA GLY A 39 5.93 -4.10 -13.87
C GLY A 39 4.71 -4.18 -12.93
N TYR A 40 4.53 -3.24 -12.00
CA TYR A 40 3.42 -3.30 -11.04
C TYR A 40 2.05 -3.22 -11.72
N LEU A 41 1.89 -2.29 -12.66
CA LEU A 41 0.62 -2.06 -13.34
C LEU A 41 0.22 -3.25 -14.23
N GLU A 42 1.19 -3.88 -14.88
CA GLU A 42 0.98 -5.07 -15.71
C GLU A 42 0.47 -6.24 -14.85
N ILE A 43 1.13 -6.50 -13.74
CA ILE A 43 0.75 -7.55 -12.78
C ILE A 43 -0.65 -7.26 -12.19
N HIS A 44 -0.87 -6.04 -11.75
CA HIS A 44 -2.17 -5.58 -11.27
C HIS A 44 -3.27 -5.86 -12.32
N ASN A 45 -3.02 -5.51 -13.58
CA ASN A 45 -3.99 -5.71 -14.67
C ASN A 45 -4.25 -7.20 -14.97
N ILE A 46 -3.22 -8.06 -14.90
CA ILE A 46 -3.41 -9.51 -15.05
C ILE A 46 -4.38 -10.00 -13.98
N ILE A 47 -4.11 -9.69 -12.71
CA ILE A 47 -4.92 -10.17 -11.59
C ILE A 47 -6.34 -9.63 -11.67
N TYR A 48 -6.50 -8.31 -11.84
CA TYR A 48 -7.82 -7.69 -11.86
C TYR A 48 -8.68 -8.18 -13.05
N LYS A 49 -8.12 -8.24 -14.26
CA LYS A 49 -8.84 -8.76 -15.43
C LYS A 49 -9.25 -10.22 -15.26
N PHE A 50 -8.39 -11.04 -14.65
CA PHE A 50 -8.72 -12.44 -14.41
C PHE A 50 -9.83 -12.58 -13.37
N VAL A 51 -9.63 -11.97 -12.19
CA VAL A 51 -10.56 -12.13 -11.07
C VAL A 51 -11.92 -11.52 -11.37
N GLN A 52 -11.98 -10.36 -12.05
CA GLN A 52 -13.23 -9.69 -12.41
C GLN A 52 -14.10 -10.48 -13.41
N LYS A 53 -13.51 -11.36 -14.22
CA LYS A 53 -14.31 -12.27 -15.07
C LYS A 53 -15.16 -13.26 -14.25
N ILE A 54 -14.71 -13.58 -13.03
CA ILE A 54 -15.33 -14.58 -12.14
C ILE A 54 -16.11 -13.87 -11.04
N PHE A 55 -15.55 -12.78 -10.52
CA PHE A 55 -16.10 -11.96 -9.46
C PHE A 55 -16.11 -10.48 -9.88
N PRO A 56 -17.16 -10.01 -10.60
CA PRO A 56 -17.20 -8.69 -11.21
C PRO A 56 -16.97 -7.52 -10.24
N ASN A 57 -17.33 -7.70 -8.97
CA ASN A 57 -17.18 -6.68 -7.92
C ASN A 57 -15.76 -6.64 -7.29
N TYR A 58 -14.83 -7.46 -7.78
CA TYR A 58 -13.46 -7.45 -7.26
C TYR A 58 -12.80 -6.07 -7.51
N GLY A 59 -12.22 -5.53 -6.44
CA GLY A 59 -11.63 -4.18 -6.47
C GLY A 59 -12.63 -3.03 -6.30
N LEU A 60 -13.95 -3.30 -6.30
CA LEU A 60 -14.98 -2.30 -6.01
C LEU A 60 -15.32 -2.23 -4.53
N LEU A 61 -14.92 -3.21 -3.74
CA LEU A 61 -15.06 -3.19 -2.28
C LEU A 61 -14.08 -2.15 -1.71
N GLU A 62 -14.64 -1.05 -1.25
CA GLU A 62 -13.88 -0.04 -0.53
C GLU A 62 -13.61 -0.54 0.90
N LEU A 63 -12.41 -1.10 1.12
CA LEU A 63 -11.92 -1.41 2.45
C LEU A 63 -11.29 -0.16 3.05
N GLY A 64 -11.74 0.24 4.23
CA GLY A 64 -11.23 1.39 4.95
C GLY A 64 -11.66 2.75 4.37
N ASP A 65 -11.06 3.81 4.85
CA ASP A 65 -11.39 5.18 4.46
C ASP A 65 -10.82 5.51 3.07
N PRO A 66 -11.63 5.90 2.07
CA PRO A 66 -11.17 6.14 0.69
C PRO A 66 -10.10 7.23 0.57
N ARG A 67 -9.97 8.10 1.58
CA ARG A 67 -8.97 9.18 1.58
C ARG A 67 -7.53 8.67 1.66
N VAL A 68 -7.30 7.43 2.13
CA VAL A 68 -5.95 6.83 2.18
C VAL A 68 -5.44 6.41 0.81
N ARG A 69 -6.34 6.18 -0.16
CA ARG A 69 -5.99 5.70 -1.51
C ARG A 69 -5.43 6.79 -2.42
N SER A 70 -5.57 8.05 -2.04
CA SER A 70 -5.00 9.17 -2.77
C SER A 70 -4.05 9.95 -1.87
N LEU A 71 -2.78 10.00 -2.24
CA LEU A 71 -1.76 10.74 -1.51
C LEU A 71 -2.19 12.20 -1.30
N LYS A 72 -2.82 12.83 -2.30
CA LYS A 72 -3.31 14.22 -2.22
C LYS A 72 -4.38 14.40 -1.14
N THR A 73 -5.32 13.46 -1.02
CA THR A 73 -6.40 13.54 -0.01
C THR A 73 -5.88 13.19 1.38
N LEU A 74 -5.00 12.20 1.48
CA LEU A 74 -4.36 11.81 2.73
C LEU A 74 -3.47 12.93 3.27
N ASP A 75 -2.65 13.57 2.44
CA ASP A 75 -1.79 14.70 2.82
C ASP A 75 -2.62 15.85 3.42
N LYS A 76 -3.70 16.24 2.75
CA LYS A 76 -4.62 17.27 3.26
C LYS A 76 -5.21 16.88 4.62
N LEU A 77 -5.62 15.64 4.79
CA LEU A 77 -6.20 15.15 6.04
C LEU A 77 -5.17 15.12 7.16
N VAL A 78 -3.97 14.60 6.89
CA VAL A 78 -2.88 14.50 7.87
C VAL A 78 -2.45 15.91 8.32
N LYS A 79 -2.23 16.84 7.37
CA LYS A 79 -1.90 18.25 7.68
C LYS A 79 -2.97 18.93 8.53
N LYS A 80 -4.25 18.68 8.25
CA LYS A 80 -5.35 19.22 9.04
C LYS A 80 -5.35 18.70 10.48
N ILE A 81 -5.03 17.42 10.69
CA ILE A 81 -5.02 16.80 12.02
C ILE A 81 -3.73 17.13 12.77
N PHE A 82 -2.59 17.03 12.13
CA PHE A 82 -1.25 17.20 12.73
C PHE A 82 -0.66 18.60 12.44
N TYR A 83 -1.49 19.64 12.54
CA TYR A 83 -1.14 21.02 12.17
C TYR A 83 0.06 21.61 12.93
N ASP A 84 0.44 21.00 14.07
CA ASP A 84 1.57 21.37 14.95
C ASP A 84 2.75 20.39 14.82
N CYS A 85 2.81 19.63 13.73
CA CYS A 85 3.82 18.63 13.47
C CYS A 85 4.52 18.88 12.12
N GLU A 86 5.74 18.41 12.00
CA GLU A 86 6.43 18.25 10.73
C GLU A 86 5.91 16.96 10.05
N ILE A 87 5.50 17.08 8.77
CA ILE A 87 4.91 15.98 8.01
C ILE A 87 5.70 15.78 6.72
N ASN A 88 6.12 14.56 6.48
CA ASN A 88 6.83 14.19 5.27
C ASN A 88 6.26 12.90 4.68
N PHE A 89 6.09 12.90 3.33
CA PHE A 89 5.79 11.71 2.53
C PHE A 89 6.99 11.44 1.62
N THR A 90 7.56 10.26 1.75
CA THR A 90 8.69 9.83 0.93
C THR A 90 8.26 8.63 0.08
N PRO A 91 8.34 8.71 -1.25
CA PRO A 91 8.07 7.57 -2.12
C PRO A 91 9.17 6.52 -1.99
N HIS A 92 8.75 5.25 -2.05
CA HIS A 92 9.61 4.09 -2.05
C HIS A 92 9.09 3.05 -3.04
N VAL A 93 10.00 2.22 -3.53
CA VAL A 93 9.65 0.97 -4.21
C VAL A 93 10.23 -0.17 -3.39
N LEU A 94 9.37 -1.11 -3.00
CA LEU A 94 9.79 -2.32 -2.30
C LEU A 94 9.93 -3.43 -3.34
N SER A 95 11.16 -3.91 -3.54
CA SER A 95 11.46 -4.95 -4.53
C SER A 95 11.57 -6.30 -3.85
N PHE A 96 10.86 -7.28 -4.41
CA PHE A 96 10.88 -8.69 -4.00
C PHE A 96 11.42 -9.50 -5.16
N LYS A 97 12.54 -10.21 -4.93
CA LYS A 97 13.21 -11.00 -5.95
C LYS A 97 13.19 -12.47 -5.57
N GLN A 98 12.53 -13.29 -6.39
CA GLN A 98 12.33 -14.72 -6.16
C GLN A 98 12.18 -15.46 -7.49
N THR A 99 12.07 -16.79 -7.43
CA THR A 99 11.71 -17.57 -8.60
C THR A 99 10.30 -17.22 -9.09
N PRO A 100 10.01 -17.32 -10.40
CA PRO A 100 8.68 -17.06 -10.97
C PRO A 100 7.54 -17.74 -10.26
N GLU A 101 7.68 -19.00 -9.89
CA GLU A 101 6.68 -19.79 -9.17
C GLU A 101 6.34 -19.19 -7.79
N VAL A 102 7.37 -18.81 -7.02
CA VAL A 102 7.19 -18.23 -5.69
C VAL A 102 6.53 -16.85 -5.80
N LEU A 103 7.02 -15.98 -6.70
CA LEU A 103 6.41 -14.65 -6.89
C LEU A 103 4.96 -14.74 -7.33
N ALA A 104 4.62 -15.65 -8.24
CA ALA A 104 3.25 -15.81 -8.71
C ALA A 104 2.27 -16.09 -7.55
N ARG A 105 2.67 -16.96 -6.62
CA ARG A 105 1.85 -17.30 -5.44
C ARG A 105 1.79 -16.17 -4.43
N GLU A 106 2.93 -15.58 -4.10
CA GLU A 106 2.99 -14.49 -3.11
C GLU A 106 2.23 -13.25 -3.58
N VAL A 107 2.39 -12.88 -4.85
CA VAL A 107 1.72 -11.71 -5.43
C VAL A 107 0.21 -11.94 -5.54
N SER A 108 -0.25 -13.11 -5.98
CA SER A 108 -1.68 -13.42 -6.01
C SER A 108 -2.30 -13.40 -4.61
N GLY A 109 -1.57 -13.83 -3.58
CA GLY A 109 -1.94 -13.73 -2.18
C GLY A 109 -2.01 -12.28 -1.68
N PHE A 110 -1.03 -11.45 -2.04
CA PHE A 110 -1.02 -10.02 -1.70
C PHE A 110 -2.26 -9.29 -2.22
N PHE A 111 -2.74 -9.63 -3.41
CA PHE A 111 -3.96 -9.09 -4.00
C PHE A 111 -5.24 -9.78 -3.51
N TYR A 112 -5.17 -10.63 -2.49
CA TYR A 112 -6.33 -11.34 -1.93
C TYR A 112 -7.10 -12.23 -2.92
N ALA A 113 -6.51 -12.60 -4.05
CA ALA A 113 -7.16 -13.41 -5.07
C ALA A 113 -7.55 -14.79 -4.52
N SER A 114 -6.75 -15.36 -3.63
CA SER A 114 -7.04 -16.64 -2.95
C SER A 114 -8.29 -16.63 -2.08
N LEU A 115 -8.75 -15.46 -1.63
CA LEU A 115 -9.94 -15.33 -0.79
C LEU A 115 -11.25 -15.31 -1.58
N VAL A 116 -11.18 -14.98 -2.87
CA VAL A 116 -12.37 -14.82 -3.73
C VAL A 116 -12.47 -15.85 -4.84
N LEU A 117 -11.37 -16.51 -5.20
CA LEU A 117 -11.32 -17.53 -6.22
C LEU A 117 -11.49 -18.95 -5.63
N SER A 118 -12.13 -19.84 -6.38
CA SER A 118 -12.01 -21.27 -6.10
C SER A 118 -10.58 -21.76 -6.30
N SER A 119 -10.17 -22.84 -5.65
CA SER A 119 -8.84 -23.41 -5.79
C SER A 119 -8.45 -23.64 -7.25
N LYS A 120 -9.38 -24.10 -8.09
CA LYS A 120 -9.14 -24.30 -9.53
C LYS A 120 -8.81 -22.98 -10.24
N HIS A 121 -9.60 -21.94 -10.03
CA HIS A 121 -9.38 -20.64 -10.67
C HIS A 121 -8.12 -19.94 -10.12
N TYR A 122 -7.83 -20.15 -8.85
CA TYR A 122 -6.60 -19.62 -8.24
C TYR A 122 -5.35 -20.21 -8.89
N GLU A 123 -5.30 -21.54 -9.10
CA GLU A 123 -4.16 -22.17 -9.78
C GLU A 123 -4.00 -21.73 -11.24
N ILE A 124 -5.10 -21.44 -11.95
CA ILE A 124 -5.02 -20.85 -13.30
C ILE A 124 -4.41 -19.45 -13.25
N LEU A 125 -4.83 -18.59 -12.30
CA LEU A 125 -4.24 -17.27 -12.12
C LEU A 125 -2.76 -17.34 -11.77
N VAL A 126 -2.37 -18.24 -10.86
CA VAL A 126 -0.96 -18.47 -10.49
C VAL A 126 -0.15 -18.88 -11.72
N SER A 127 -0.71 -19.73 -12.60
CA SER A 127 -0.04 -20.11 -13.85
C SER A 127 0.14 -18.92 -14.81
N GLU A 128 -0.89 -18.07 -14.99
CA GLU A 128 -0.78 -16.86 -15.82
C GLU A 128 0.29 -15.88 -15.28
N LEU A 129 0.34 -15.70 -13.96
CA LEU A 129 1.35 -14.86 -13.33
C LEU A 129 2.75 -15.45 -13.45
N LYS A 130 2.87 -16.78 -13.30
CA LYS A 130 4.14 -17.47 -13.50
C LYS A 130 4.66 -17.28 -14.92
N ASP A 131 3.81 -17.42 -15.94
CA ASP A 131 4.16 -17.18 -17.34
C ASP A 131 4.64 -15.73 -17.59
N TYR A 132 4.06 -14.75 -16.89
CA TYR A 132 4.54 -13.36 -16.91
C TYR A 132 5.92 -13.25 -16.29
N PHE A 133 6.13 -13.83 -15.11
CA PHE A 133 7.40 -13.77 -14.39
C PHE A 133 8.50 -14.56 -15.10
N ASP A 134 8.18 -15.70 -15.75
CA ASP A 134 9.14 -16.44 -16.57
C ASP A 134 9.70 -15.58 -17.72
N LYS A 135 8.84 -14.80 -18.39
CA LYS A 135 9.23 -13.92 -19.49
C LYS A 135 10.11 -12.75 -19.05
N THR A 136 10.00 -12.32 -17.80
CA THR A 136 10.78 -11.22 -17.22
C THR A 136 11.94 -11.70 -16.36
N SER A 137 12.15 -13.02 -16.28
CA SER A 137 13.18 -13.64 -15.46
C SER A 137 14.58 -13.38 -16.02
N VAL A 138 15.52 -13.09 -15.11
CA VAL A 138 16.96 -13.01 -15.37
C VAL A 138 17.65 -13.95 -14.39
N ASP A 139 18.47 -14.85 -14.92
CA ASP A 139 19.18 -15.89 -14.13
C ASP A 139 18.25 -16.71 -13.23
N GLY A 140 17.04 -17.03 -13.73
CA GLY A 140 16.04 -17.83 -13.02
C GLY A 140 15.29 -17.08 -11.90
N LEU A 141 15.51 -15.78 -11.74
CA LEU A 141 14.83 -14.94 -10.79
C LEU A 141 14.03 -13.85 -11.49
N SER A 142 12.85 -13.55 -10.96
CA SER A 142 12.02 -12.43 -11.38
C SER A 142 11.84 -11.46 -10.23
N GLU A 143 11.35 -10.27 -10.53
CA GLU A 143 11.22 -9.19 -9.57
C GLU A 143 9.76 -8.66 -9.55
N PHE A 144 9.22 -8.47 -8.34
CA PHE A 144 7.98 -7.76 -8.10
C PHE A 144 8.28 -6.46 -7.38
N ASN A 145 7.88 -5.34 -7.96
CA ASN A 145 8.12 -4.01 -7.44
C ASN A 145 6.81 -3.40 -6.93
N LEU A 146 6.74 -3.17 -5.62
CA LEU A 146 5.56 -2.65 -4.93
C LEU A 146 5.75 -1.16 -4.62
N PRO A 147 4.96 -0.25 -5.23
CA PRO A 147 5.03 1.16 -4.92
C PRO A 147 4.45 1.44 -3.53
N ALA A 148 5.12 2.27 -2.76
CA ALA A 148 4.72 2.64 -1.42
C ALA A 148 5.11 4.09 -1.10
N ASN A 149 4.43 4.71 -0.14
CA ASN A 149 4.84 5.96 0.47
C ASN A 149 5.07 5.75 1.96
N ARG A 150 6.16 6.28 2.46
CA ARG A 150 6.40 6.39 3.90
C ARG A 150 5.88 7.75 4.39
N LEU A 151 4.85 7.73 5.22
CA LEU A 151 4.41 8.88 5.99
C LEU A 151 5.23 8.95 7.28
N VAL A 152 5.79 10.13 7.56
CA VAL A 152 6.43 10.45 8.83
C VAL A 152 5.78 11.72 9.38
N VAL A 153 5.31 11.64 10.63
CA VAL A 153 4.79 12.78 11.39
C VAL A 153 5.62 12.94 12.66
N LYS A 154 6.31 14.06 12.79
CA LYS A 154 7.17 14.37 13.93
C LYS A 154 6.59 15.53 14.72
N LYS A 155 6.30 15.31 16.00
CA LYS A 155 5.80 16.37 16.87
C LYS A 155 6.90 17.36 17.19
N ILE A 156 6.69 18.63 16.84
CA ILE A 156 7.62 19.71 17.14
C ILE A 156 7.48 20.07 18.62
N SER A 157 8.60 20.23 19.33
CA SER A 157 8.57 20.78 20.70
C SER A 157 8.04 22.21 20.62
N LYS A 158 6.97 22.54 21.35
CA LYS A 158 6.67 23.94 21.58
C LYS A 158 7.87 24.55 22.29
N VAL A 159 8.60 25.42 21.60
CA VAL A 159 9.52 26.34 22.28
C VAL A 159 8.63 27.19 23.15
N CYS A 160 8.70 26.99 24.45
CA CYS A 160 8.08 27.89 25.41
C CYS A 160 8.86 29.20 25.26
N SER A 161 8.34 30.14 24.46
CA SER A 161 8.78 31.53 24.53
C SER A 161 8.38 32.02 25.93
N LEU A 162 9.32 31.92 26.86
CA LEU A 162 9.30 32.71 28.08
C LEU A 162 9.53 34.15 27.63
N GLU A 163 8.47 34.83 27.25
CA GLU A 163 8.48 36.28 27.26
C GLU A 163 8.62 36.70 28.73
N LYS A 164 9.76 37.33 29.00
CA LYS A 164 10.04 38.03 30.24
C LYS A 164 9.34 39.38 30.21
#